data_b0f31b2f3987c15e56725a2d03217fdf
#
_entry.id   b0f31b2f3987c15e56725a2d03217fdf
#
_cell.length_a   1.000
_cell.length_b   1.000
_cell.length_c   1.000
_cell.angle_alpha   90.00
_cell.angle_beta   90.00
_cell.angle_gamma   90.00
#
_symmetry.space_group_name_H-M   'P 1'
#
loop_
_entity.id
_entity.type
_entity.pdbx_description
1 polymer ?
#
loop_
_entity_poly.entity_id
_entity_poly.type
_entity_poly.pdbx_seq_one_letter_code
_entity_poly.pdbx_strand_id
1 'polypeptide(L)'
;CGQPMANAGFQDESLKMAIRFDDLFRKYDYIVGPSASCVAFVKENHPGILAKEGHQCQSAGKIYDLCAFIHDVIKPTKIPARFPHKVSIHNSCHGVSSERTEYTLF
;
A
#
# COMPACT_ATOMS: atom_id res chain seq x y z
N CYS A 1 3.92 4.49 7.53
CA CYS A 1 3.44 5.22 6.35
C CYS A 1 3.25 6.73 6.59
N GLY A 2 3.03 7.17 7.82
CA GLY A 2 2.80 8.58 8.15
C GLY A 2 1.35 9.05 8.05
N GLN A 3 0.41 8.17 7.70
CA GLN A 3 -1.00 8.53 7.57
C GLN A 3 -1.62 9.12 8.84
N PRO A 4 -1.39 8.57 10.06
CA PRO A 4 -1.97 9.15 11.27
C PRO A 4 -1.52 10.59 11.52
N MET A 5 -0.25 10.90 11.26
CA MET A 5 0.31 12.24 11.37
C MET A 5 -0.30 13.19 10.35
N ALA A 6 -0.41 12.75 9.10
CA ALA A 6 -1.03 13.54 8.03
C ALA A 6 -2.51 13.85 8.35
N ASN A 7 -3.28 12.86 8.81
CA ASN A 7 -4.68 13.02 9.19
C ASN A 7 -4.87 13.95 10.39
N ALA A 8 -3.90 13.97 11.30
CA ALA A 8 -3.91 14.85 12.46
C ALA A 8 -3.37 16.27 12.19
N GLY A 9 -2.94 16.55 10.95
CA GLY A 9 -2.42 17.86 10.55
C GLY A 9 -0.92 18.05 10.81
N PHE A 10 -0.19 17.04 11.29
CA PHE A 10 1.26 17.08 11.52
C PHE A 10 2.01 16.78 10.21
N GLN A 11 2.05 17.78 9.32
CA GLN A 11 2.62 17.61 7.98
C GLN A 11 4.14 17.33 8.00
N ASP A 12 4.87 18.00 8.87
CA ASP A 12 6.33 17.83 8.99
C ASP A 12 6.70 16.43 9.45
N GLU A 13 5.95 15.86 10.38
CA GLU A 13 6.14 14.49 10.87
C GLU A 13 5.78 13.48 9.78
N SER A 14 4.72 13.73 9.02
CA SER A 14 4.34 12.90 7.87
C SER A 14 5.43 12.93 6.79
N LEU A 15 6.01 14.08 6.51
CA LEU A 15 7.12 14.24 5.58
C LEU A 15 8.36 13.44 6.02
N LYS A 16 8.77 13.56 7.28
CA LYS A 16 9.90 12.79 7.83
C LYS A 16 9.69 11.28 7.68
N MET A 17 8.45 10.82 7.94
CA MET A 17 8.09 9.41 7.77
C MET A 17 8.12 8.98 6.31
N ALA A 18 7.68 9.82 5.38
CA ALA A 18 7.72 9.54 3.95
C ALA A 18 9.17 9.45 3.42
N ILE A 19 10.04 10.38 3.82
CA ILE A 19 11.47 10.35 3.48
C ILE A 19 12.11 9.06 4.00
N ARG A 20 11.91 8.76 5.28
CA ARG A 20 12.47 7.55 5.89
C ARG A 20 11.96 6.29 5.22
N PHE A 21 10.68 6.24 4.87
CA PHE A 21 10.09 5.11 4.17
C PHE A 21 10.75 4.91 2.80
N ASP A 22 10.84 5.97 2.01
CA ASP A 22 11.46 5.90 0.68
C ASP A 22 12.92 5.47 0.76
N ASP A 23 13.72 6.05 1.65
CA ASP A 23 15.13 5.70 1.85
C ASP A 23 15.35 4.24 2.24
N LEU A 24 14.48 3.69 3.10
CA LEU A 24 14.56 2.31 3.53
C LEU A 24 14.19 1.32 2.42
N PHE A 25 13.16 1.64 1.64
CA PHE A 25 12.53 0.69 0.73
C PHE A 25 12.87 0.90 -0.75
N ARG A 26 13.41 2.05 -1.15
CA ARG A 26 13.74 2.38 -2.55
C ARG A 26 14.63 1.36 -3.27
N LYS A 27 15.45 0.63 -2.52
CA LYS A 27 16.39 -0.38 -3.05
C LYS A 27 15.76 -1.72 -3.40
N TYR A 28 14.51 -1.97 -2.94
CA TYR A 28 13.83 -3.23 -3.21
C TYR A 28 13.00 -3.14 -4.49
N ASP A 29 12.83 -4.26 -5.19
CA ASP A 29 12.02 -4.36 -6.40
C ASP A 29 10.53 -4.33 -6.08
N TYR A 30 10.14 -4.95 -4.96
CA TYR A 30 8.77 -5.03 -4.47
C TYR A 30 8.70 -4.68 -2.99
N ILE A 31 7.63 -4.00 -2.62
CA ILE A 31 7.30 -3.68 -1.23
C ILE A 31 5.89 -4.21 -0.99
N VAL A 32 5.71 -5.06 0.01
CA VAL A 32 4.40 -5.65 0.31
C VAL A 32 3.94 -5.22 1.69
N GLY A 33 2.76 -4.61 1.76
CA GLY A 33 2.15 -4.18 3.00
C GLY A 33 0.90 -5.00 3.35
N PRO A 34 0.70 -5.35 4.62
CA PRO A 34 -0.48 -6.12 5.05
C PRO A 34 -1.74 -5.26 5.22
N SER A 35 -1.62 -3.94 5.16
CA SER A 35 -2.72 -2.99 5.38
C SER A 35 -2.99 -2.19 4.12
N ALA A 36 -4.17 -2.38 3.53
CA ALA A 36 -4.58 -1.67 2.32
C ALA A 36 -4.57 -0.14 2.50
N SER A 37 -4.97 0.38 3.67
CA SER A 37 -4.94 1.82 3.93
C SER A 37 -3.52 2.40 3.97
N CYS A 38 -2.56 1.66 4.53
CA CYS A 38 -1.16 2.08 4.52
C CYS A 38 -0.57 2.05 3.11
N VAL A 39 -0.88 1.01 2.33
CA VAL A 39 -0.44 0.90 0.94
C VAL A 39 -1.02 2.02 0.10
N ALA A 40 -2.32 2.28 0.20
CA ALA A 40 -3.00 3.37 -0.48
C ALA A 40 -2.38 4.73 -0.13
N PHE A 41 -2.13 4.98 1.16
CA PHE A 41 -1.52 6.23 1.61
C PHE A 41 -0.13 6.45 0.98
N VAL A 42 0.72 5.41 0.97
CA VAL A 42 2.04 5.49 0.35
C VAL A 42 1.92 5.77 -1.16
N LYS A 43 1.08 5.02 -1.87
CA LYS A 43 0.89 5.19 -3.32
C LYS A 43 0.41 6.58 -3.70
N GLU A 44 -0.60 7.07 -3.00
CA GLU A 44 -1.32 8.29 -3.38
C GLU A 44 -0.66 9.56 -2.83
N ASN A 45 -0.07 9.49 -1.64
CA ASN A 45 0.37 10.69 -0.94
C ASN A 45 1.89 10.89 -0.90
N HIS A 46 2.69 9.81 -0.77
CA HIS A 46 4.14 9.95 -0.69
C HIS A 46 4.75 10.70 -1.90
N PRO A 47 4.34 10.44 -3.17
CA PRO A 47 4.89 11.20 -4.29
C PRO A 47 4.68 12.70 -4.16
N GLY A 48 3.47 13.13 -3.76
CA GLY A 48 3.16 14.55 -3.59
C GLY A 48 3.84 15.18 -2.37
N ILE A 49 3.94 14.43 -1.27
CA ILE A 49 4.63 14.88 -0.05
C ILE A 49 6.12 15.09 -0.32
N LEU A 50 6.77 14.12 -0.96
CA LEU A 50 8.20 14.17 -1.24
C LEU A 50 8.55 15.21 -2.32
N ALA A 51 7.70 15.39 -3.31
CA ALA A 51 7.90 16.37 -4.38
C ALA A 51 7.97 17.83 -3.86
N LYS A 52 7.26 18.14 -2.76
CA LYS A 52 7.30 19.46 -2.14
C LYS A 52 8.69 19.85 -1.64
N GLU A 53 9.50 18.87 -1.27
CA GLU A 53 10.88 19.03 -0.81
C GLU A 53 11.92 18.70 -1.89
N GLY A 54 11.49 18.56 -3.13
CA GLY A 54 12.37 18.22 -4.25
C GLY A 54 12.88 16.78 -4.25
N HIS A 55 12.28 15.87 -3.46
CA HIS A 55 12.60 14.45 -3.44
C HIS A 55 11.76 13.67 -4.44
N GLN A 56 12.41 12.79 -5.19
CA GLN A 56 11.71 11.85 -6.07
C GLN A 56 11.34 10.58 -5.29
N CYS A 57 10.05 10.29 -5.20
CA CYS A 57 9.55 9.05 -4.60
C CYS A 57 9.85 7.86 -5.50
N GLN A 58 10.59 6.86 -4.99
CA GLN A 58 10.92 5.63 -5.73
C GLN A 58 10.15 4.42 -5.20
N SER A 59 9.61 4.47 -4.00
CA SER A 59 8.92 3.36 -3.35
C SER A 59 7.45 3.24 -3.72
N ALA A 60 6.76 4.34 -4.00
CA ALA A 60 5.31 4.36 -4.21
C ALA A 60 4.85 3.51 -5.41
N GLY A 61 5.65 3.41 -6.47
CA GLY A 61 5.35 2.56 -7.63
C GLY A 61 5.61 1.07 -7.43
N LYS A 62 6.23 0.69 -6.31
CA LYS A 62 6.65 -0.68 -6.02
C LYS A 62 5.87 -1.33 -4.88
N ILE A 63 4.97 -0.58 -4.23
CA ILE A 63 4.23 -1.07 -3.08
C ILE A 63 2.91 -1.70 -3.50
N TYR A 64 2.63 -2.85 -2.93
CA TYR A 64 1.42 -3.65 -3.12
C TYR A 64 0.82 -4.03 -1.77
N ASP A 65 -0.51 -4.16 -1.70
CA ASP A 65 -1.08 -4.96 -0.63
C ASP A 65 -0.81 -6.45 -0.88
N LEU A 66 -0.92 -7.26 0.17
CA LEU A 66 -0.56 -8.68 0.10
C LEU A 66 -1.37 -9.45 -0.95
N CYS A 67 -2.67 -9.18 -1.05
CA CYS A 67 -3.53 -9.88 -1.99
C CYS A 67 -3.24 -9.48 -3.44
N ALA A 68 -3.06 -8.19 -3.68
CA ALA A 68 -2.66 -7.68 -4.99
C ALA A 68 -1.29 -8.24 -5.42
N PHE A 69 -0.33 -8.32 -4.49
CA PHE A 69 0.98 -8.90 -4.80
C PHE A 69 0.89 -10.36 -5.18
N ILE A 70 0.11 -11.16 -4.44
CA ILE A 70 -0.10 -12.57 -4.77
C ILE A 70 -0.79 -12.72 -6.14
N HIS A 71 -1.82 -11.91 -6.40
CA HIS A 71 -2.61 -11.99 -7.62
C HIS A 71 -1.83 -11.51 -8.85
N ASP A 72 -1.18 -10.35 -8.77
CA ASP A 72 -0.63 -9.64 -9.92
C ASP A 72 0.83 -10.00 -10.21
N VAL A 73 1.60 -10.32 -9.17
CA VAL A 73 3.04 -10.59 -9.28
C VAL A 73 3.34 -12.08 -9.20
N ILE A 74 2.88 -12.77 -8.15
CA ILE A 74 3.16 -14.20 -7.97
C ILE A 74 2.34 -15.04 -8.95
N LYS A 75 1.08 -14.69 -9.17
CA LYS A 75 0.14 -15.39 -10.09
C LYS A 75 0.12 -16.92 -9.87
N PRO A 76 -0.12 -17.38 -8.64
CA PRO A 76 -0.09 -18.80 -8.36
C PRO A 76 -1.24 -19.51 -9.09
N THR A 77 -0.96 -20.66 -9.67
CA THR A 77 -1.99 -21.51 -10.31
C THR A 77 -2.93 -22.14 -9.29
N LYS A 78 -2.47 -22.29 -8.05
CA LYS A 78 -3.25 -22.84 -6.93
C LYS A 78 -2.72 -22.29 -5.60
N ILE A 79 -3.63 -21.87 -4.74
CA ILE A 79 -3.32 -21.52 -3.36
C ILE A 79 -3.68 -22.74 -2.49
N PRO A 80 -2.71 -23.42 -1.88
CA PRO A 80 -2.95 -24.61 -1.06
C PRO A 80 -3.46 -24.22 0.34
N ALA A 81 -4.55 -23.45 0.38
CA ALA A 81 -5.21 -23.01 1.59
C ALA A 81 -6.68 -23.42 1.58
N ARG A 82 -7.20 -23.78 2.75
CA ARG A 82 -8.62 -24.10 2.95
C ARG A 82 -9.11 -23.45 4.23
N PHE A 83 -10.24 -22.77 4.11
CA PHE A 83 -10.96 -22.23 5.25
C PHE A 83 -12.42 -22.68 5.18
N PRO A 84 -12.80 -23.78 5.86
CA PRO A 84 -14.11 -24.47 5.70
C PRO A 84 -15.23 -23.78 6.48
N HIS A 85 -15.27 -22.45 6.46
CA HIS A 85 -16.28 -21.64 7.14
C HIS A 85 -16.89 -20.62 6.18
N LYS A 86 -18.11 -20.21 6.45
CA LYS A 86 -18.71 -19.07 5.75
C LYS A 86 -18.00 -17.79 6.18
N VAL A 87 -17.64 -16.97 5.23
CA VAL A 87 -16.98 -15.68 5.46
C VAL A 87 -17.74 -14.58 4.75
N SER A 88 -17.65 -13.38 5.28
CA SER A 88 -18.03 -12.16 4.58
C SER A 88 -16.80 -11.26 4.45
N ILE A 89 -16.73 -10.49 3.37
CA ILE A 89 -15.63 -9.56 3.14
C ILE A 89 -16.18 -8.15 3.29
N HIS A 90 -15.46 -7.36 4.09
CA HIS A 90 -15.66 -5.92 4.18
C HIS A 90 -14.50 -5.21 3.49
N ASN A 91 -14.76 -4.58 2.35
CA ASN A 91 -13.78 -3.76 1.68
C ASN A 91 -13.69 -2.41 2.37
N SER A 92 -12.49 -2.02 2.80
CA SER A 92 -12.28 -0.70 3.36
C SER A 92 -12.42 0.39 2.30
N CYS A 93 -12.88 1.59 2.68
CA CYS A 93 -13.07 2.71 1.75
C CYS A 93 -11.79 3.05 0.97
N HIS A 94 -10.63 3.06 1.64
CA HIS A 94 -9.34 3.31 0.99
C HIS A 94 -8.89 2.17 0.09
N GLY A 95 -9.24 0.93 0.40
CA GLY A 95 -8.90 -0.22 -0.45
C GLY A 95 -9.68 -0.25 -1.77
N VAL A 96 -10.88 0.33 -1.80
CA VAL A 96 -11.73 0.38 -3.00
C VAL A 96 -11.38 1.56 -3.90
N SER A 97 -10.95 2.68 -3.33
CA SER A 97 -10.67 3.90 -4.10
C SER A 97 -9.33 3.90 -4.82
N SER A 98 -8.33 3.23 -4.25
CA SER A 98 -6.95 3.26 -4.76
C SER A 98 -6.63 2.13 -5.73
N GLU A 99 -7.36 1.04 -5.70
CA GLU A 99 -7.22 -0.06 -6.66
C GLU A 99 -8.61 -0.60 -6.99
N ARG A 100 -8.97 -0.60 -8.28
CA ARG A 100 -10.08 -1.40 -8.81
C ARG A 100 -9.74 -2.88 -8.68
N THR A 101 -9.51 -3.33 -7.48
CA THR A 101 -9.36 -4.75 -7.23
C THR A 101 -10.75 -5.29 -6.94
N GLU A 102 -11.54 -5.49 -8.01
CA GLU A 102 -12.62 -6.45 -7.95
C GLU A 102 -11.97 -7.82 -7.72
N TYR A 103 -11.75 -8.16 -6.46
CA TYR A 103 -11.44 -9.54 -6.12
C TYR A 103 -12.67 -10.35 -6.44
N THR A 104 -12.72 -10.93 -7.62
CA THR A 104 -13.69 -11.97 -7.93
C THR A 104 -13.28 -13.17 -7.08
N LEU A 105 -13.97 -13.33 -5.96
CA LEU A 105 -13.83 -14.53 -5.14
C LEU A 105 -14.45 -15.69 -5.89
N PHE A 106 -13.65 -16.63 -6.21
CA PHE A 106 -14.08 -17.94 -6.72
C PHE A 106 -14.60 -18.82 -5.59
#